data_89728e0c52f62b629790ab5f6bb5b6b3
#
_entry.id   89728e0c52f62b629790ab5f6bb5b6b3
#
_cell.length_a   1.000
_cell.length_b   1.000
_cell.length_c   1.000
_cell.angle_alpha   90.00
_cell.angle_beta   90.00
_cell.angle_gamma   90.00
#
_symmetry.space_group_name_H-M   'P 1'
#
loop_
_entity.id
_entity.type
_entity.pdbx_description
1 polymer ?
#
loop_
_entity_poly.entity_id
_entity_poly.type
_entity_poly.pdbx_seq_one_letter_code
_entity_poly.pdbx_strand_id
1 'polypeptide(L)'
;MCRRIYLAGVLLLSLLLGTGPAAAIKLLPAVEQLYSSVEMEPPSATHMTVCYGFVCRLRLTLVFTDAERTTITNLMNKGRASAAEERKAIQQVFVWFDHRVARDVGTDKRVANADVRSFDANHNFDCWDTTRNAASLLLVLQEWNLLRHHRVSDPRYRGNILVGQLPHNTAVIKETAAGGTSWVVDMWPTAFGQVPDVMTLEKWLDEI
;
A
#
# COMPACT_ATOMS: atom_id res chain seq x y z
N MET A 1 36.63 -14.20 66.69
CA MET A 1 36.15 -13.18 65.78
C MET A 1 35.91 -13.76 64.40
N CYS A 2 34.66 -14.14 64.10
CA CYS A 2 34.30 -14.84 62.84
C CYS A 2 33.58 -13.79 61.94
N ARG A 3 34.21 -13.41 60.82
CA ARG A 3 33.61 -12.51 59.79
C ARG A 3 32.79 -13.33 58.83
N ARG A 4 31.49 -13.12 58.83
CA ARG A 4 30.57 -13.68 57.83
C ARG A 4 30.60 -12.81 56.57
N ILE A 5 30.99 -13.38 55.44
CA ILE A 5 30.89 -12.77 54.10
C ILE A 5 29.54 -13.12 53.53
N TYR A 6 28.68 -12.10 53.30
CA TYR A 6 27.42 -12.24 52.55
C TYR A 6 27.73 -12.03 51.06
N LEU A 7 27.61 -13.09 50.28
CA LEU A 7 27.56 -12.99 48.82
C LEU A 7 26.17 -12.57 48.41
N ALA A 8 26.03 -11.36 47.92
CA ALA A 8 24.82 -10.89 47.26
C ALA A 8 24.78 -11.41 45.82
N GLY A 9 23.95 -12.38 45.55
CA GLY A 9 23.69 -12.86 44.20
C GLY A 9 22.82 -11.83 43.45
N VAL A 10 23.36 -11.21 42.42
CA VAL A 10 22.62 -10.38 41.48
C VAL A 10 21.93 -11.29 40.49
N LEU A 11 20.60 -11.42 40.60
CA LEU A 11 19.78 -12.12 39.62
C LEU A 11 19.58 -11.18 38.44
N LEU A 12 20.29 -11.41 37.32
CA LEU A 12 20.04 -10.78 36.03
C LEU A 12 18.76 -11.37 35.43
N LEU A 13 17.64 -10.66 35.56
CA LEU A 13 16.40 -10.96 34.88
C LEU A 13 16.51 -10.49 33.44
N SER A 14 16.90 -11.38 32.51
CA SER A 14 16.90 -11.13 31.07
C SER A 14 15.44 -11.07 30.58
N LEU A 15 14.93 -9.84 30.35
CA LEU A 15 13.69 -9.62 29.61
C LEU A 15 13.92 -10.06 28.14
N LEU A 16 13.48 -11.27 27.82
CA LEU A 16 13.27 -11.68 26.43
C LEU A 16 12.08 -10.86 25.89
N LEU A 17 12.35 -9.75 25.23
CA LEU A 17 11.39 -9.05 24.38
C LEU A 17 11.10 -9.98 23.20
N GLY A 18 10.10 -10.84 23.34
CA GLY A 18 9.58 -11.65 22.25
C GLY A 18 9.02 -10.73 21.17
N THR A 19 9.68 -10.62 20.03
CA THR A 19 9.11 -10.07 18.80
C THR A 19 8.10 -11.08 18.28
N GLY A 20 6.86 -11.00 18.76
CA GLY A 20 5.75 -11.74 18.15
C GLY A 20 5.57 -11.32 16.69
N PRO A 21 4.98 -12.17 15.84
CA PRO A 21 4.66 -11.79 14.48
C PRO A 21 3.79 -10.54 14.49
N ALA A 22 4.12 -9.56 13.63
CA ALA A 22 3.31 -8.35 13.50
C ALA A 22 1.88 -8.75 13.10
N ALA A 23 0.90 -8.27 13.87
CA ALA A 23 -0.51 -8.55 13.59
C ALA A 23 -0.91 -8.01 12.22
N ALA A 24 -1.76 -8.74 11.51
CA ALA A 24 -2.36 -8.29 10.25
C ALA A 24 -3.23 -7.05 10.50
N ILE A 25 -3.21 -6.11 9.56
CA ILE A 25 -4.02 -4.89 9.61
C ILE A 25 -5.49 -5.26 9.39
N LYS A 26 -6.38 -4.71 10.23
CA LYS A 26 -7.82 -4.89 10.05
C LYS A 26 -8.30 -4.22 8.76
N LEU A 27 -8.89 -5.00 7.87
CA LEU A 27 -9.40 -4.54 6.59
C LEU A 27 -10.80 -3.93 6.70
N LEU A 28 -11.11 -3.02 5.77
CA LEU A 28 -12.49 -2.64 5.46
C LEU A 28 -13.16 -3.80 4.69
N PRO A 29 -14.49 -4.01 4.82
CA PRO A 29 -15.16 -5.15 4.17
C PRO A 29 -14.95 -5.26 2.66
N ALA A 30 -14.93 -4.13 1.94
CA ALA A 30 -14.69 -4.14 0.50
C ALA A 30 -13.23 -4.45 0.13
N VAL A 31 -12.27 -4.06 0.97
CA VAL A 31 -10.85 -4.44 0.82
C VAL A 31 -10.66 -5.93 1.14
N GLU A 32 -11.34 -6.43 2.17
CA GLU A 32 -11.33 -7.85 2.53
C GLU A 32 -11.86 -8.72 1.37
N GLN A 33 -12.97 -8.31 0.74
CA GLN A 33 -13.49 -8.98 -0.45
C GLN A 33 -12.51 -8.93 -1.63
N LEU A 34 -11.86 -7.79 -1.86
CA LEU A 34 -10.84 -7.64 -2.91
C LEU A 34 -9.67 -8.62 -2.69
N TYR A 35 -9.26 -8.85 -1.44
CA TYR A 35 -8.14 -9.73 -1.10
C TYR A 35 -8.55 -11.21 -1.11
N SER A 36 -9.70 -11.54 -0.52
CA SER A 36 -10.20 -12.91 -0.46
C SER A 36 -10.47 -13.50 -1.85
N SER A 37 -10.82 -12.67 -2.83
CA SER A 37 -11.04 -13.11 -4.23
C SER A 37 -9.82 -13.76 -4.89
N VAL A 38 -8.64 -13.55 -4.32
CA VAL A 38 -7.36 -14.14 -4.78
C VAL A 38 -6.55 -14.74 -3.63
N GLU A 39 -7.19 -15.01 -2.48
CA GLU A 39 -6.52 -15.59 -1.30
C GLU A 39 -5.26 -14.80 -0.89
N MET A 40 -5.34 -13.48 -0.90
CA MET A 40 -4.24 -12.59 -0.55
C MET A 40 -4.29 -12.28 0.94
N GLU A 41 -3.14 -12.42 1.61
CA GLU A 41 -3.01 -12.06 3.02
C GLU A 41 -3.09 -10.54 3.24
N PRO A 42 -3.77 -10.10 4.31
CA PRO A 42 -3.76 -8.70 4.71
C PRO A 42 -2.34 -8.18 4.97
N PRO A 43 -2.04 -6.91 4.66
CA PRO A 43 -0.75 -6.33 5.01
C PRO A 43 -0.59 -6.21 6.53
N SER A 44 0.64 -6.04 6.97
CA SER A 44 1.00 -5.74 8.36
C SER A 44 1.91 -4.53 8.44
N ALA A 45 2.30 -4.12 9.64
CA ALA A 45 3.27 -3.05 9.82
C ALA A 45 4.68 -3.38 9.27
N THR A 46 4.97 -4.63 8.91
CA THR A 46 6.31 -5.07 8.48
C THR A 46 6.35 -5.61 7.06
N HIS A 47 5.23 -6.00 6.48
CA HIS A 47 5.20 -6.59 5.14
C HIS A 47 3.85 -6.43 4.46
N MET A 48 3.84 -6.56 3.13
CA MET A 48 2.65 -6.66 2.30
C MET A 48 2.87 -7.62 1.14
N THR A 49 1.78 -8.21 0.63
CA THR A 49 1.81 -8.94 -0.64
C THR A 49 1.69 -7.96 -1.79
N VAL A 50 2.57 -8.09 -2.78
CA VAL A 50 2.49 -7.38 -4.07
C VAL A 50 1.98 -8.34 -5.11
N CYS A 51 0.88 -7.97 -5.79
CA CYS A 51 0.30 -8.68 -6.92
C CYS A 51 0.88 -8.17 -8.23
N TYR A 52 1.22 -9.06 -9.18
CA TYR A 52 1.64 -8.69 -10.54
C TYR A 52 1.36 -9.83 -11.53
N GLY A 53 1.52 -9.56 -12.82
CA GLY A 53 1.31 -10.53 -13.88
C GLY A 53 -0.16 -10.86 -14.13
N PHE A 54 -1.05 -9.93 -13.88
CA PHE A 54 -2.52 -9.99 -14.04
C PHE A 54 -3.24 -10.92 -13.05
N VAL A 55 -4.33 -10.43 -12.49
CA VAL A 55 -5.22 -11.14 -11.56
C VAL A 55 -4.46 -11.74 -10.37
N CYS A 56 -3.40 -11.06 -9.93
CA CYS A 56 -2.53 -11.53 -8.83
C CYS A 56 -1.93 -12.94 -9.08
N ARG A 57 -1.67 -13.29 -10.33
CA ARG A 57 -1.12 -14.59 -10.71
C ARG A 57 0.28 -14.81 -10.13
N LEU A 58 1.07 -13.75 -10.08
CA LEU A 58 2.38 -13.72 -9.46
C LEU A 58 2.36 -12.84 -8.23
N ARG A 59 3.13 -13.22 -7.23
CA ARG A 59 3.16 -12.54 -5.93
C ARG A 59 4.56 -12.41 -5.39
N LEU A 60 4.81 -11.28 -4.72
CA LEU A 60 6.00 -11.03 -3.93
C LEU A 60 5.57 -10.66 -2.51
N THR A 61 6.15 -11.27 -1.48
CA THR A 61 6.07 -10.73 -0.12
C THR A 61 7.14 -9.66 0.02
N LEU A 62 6.72 -8.40 0.02
CA LEU A 62 7.60 -7.25 0.25
C LEU A 62 7.70 -7.03 1.76
N VAL A 63 8.89 -7.21 2.32
CA VAL A 63 9.21 -6.92 3.72
C VAL A 63 9.87 -5.54 3.79
N PHE A 64 9.36 -4.68 4.66
CA PHE A 64 9.91 -3.33 4.87
C PHE A 64 11.05 -3.37 5.86
N THR A 65 12.23 -2.94 5.44
CA THR A 65 13.36 -2.69 6.32
C THR A 65 13.22 -1.38 7.08
N ASP A 66 13.94 -1.19 8.17
CA ASP A 66 13.95 0.08 8.92
C ASP A 66 14.41 1.27 8.06
N ALA A 67 15.36 1.04 7.15
CA ALA A 67 15.83 2.06 6.21
C ALA A 67 14.75 2.47 5.21
N GLU A 68 13.98 1.52 4.69
CA GLU A 68 12.84 1.78 3.79
C GLU A 68 11.72 2.49 4.53
N ARG A 69 11.38 2.05 5.75
CA ARG A 69 10.41 2.74 6.59
C ARG A 69 10.84 4.18 6.87
N THR A 70 12.11 4.42 7.15
CA THR A 70 12.65 5.77 7.34
C THR A 70 12.51 6.60 6.07
N THR A 71 12.83 6.03 4.91
CA THR A 71 12.70 6.70 3.61
C THR A 71 11.25 7.11 3.34
N ILE A 72 10.29 6.19 3.50
CA ILE A 72 8.87 6.44 3.32
C ILE A 72 8.37 7.50 4.31
N THR A 73 8.78 7.40 5.57
CA THR A 73 8.44 8.39 6.60
C THR A 73 8.93 9.80 6.22
N ASN A 74 10.16 9.92 5.69
CA ASN A 74 10.70 11.19 5.24
C ASN A 74 9.95 11.75 4.03
N LEU A 75 9.49 10.91 3.10
CA LEU A 75 8.65 11.33 1.99
C LEU A 75 7.30 11.86 2.49
N MET A 76 6.62 11.10 3.36
CA MET A 76 5.33 11.49 3.91
C MET A 76 5.40 12.75 4.79
N ASN A 77 6.49 12.95 5.51
CA ASN A 77 6.68 14.15 6.33
C ASN A 77 6.71 15.46 5.51
N LYS A 78 7.05 15.41 4.21
CA LYS A 78 6.97 16.59 3.33
C LYS A 78 5.52 17.01 3.07
N GLY A 79 4.56 16.10 3.22
CA GLY A 79 3.13 16.35 3.00
C GLY A 79 2.34 16.76 4.25
N ARG A 80 2.99 16.97 5.40
CA ARG A 80 2.29 17.15 6.69
C ARG A 80 1.45 18.43 6.81
N ALA A 81 1.67 19.42 5.95
CA ALA A 81 1.08 20.75 6.08
C ALA A 81 -0.41 20.80 5.72
N SER A 82 -0.86 19.96 4.78
CA SER A 82 -2.26 19.97 4.31
C SER A 82 -2.63 18.66 3.61
N ALA A 83 -3.94 18.43 3.42
CA ALA A 83 -4.44 17.29 2.64
C ALA A 83 -3.88 17.28 1.20
N ALA A 84 -3.76 18.44 0.57
CA ALA A 84 -3.19 18.56 -0.78
C ALA A 84 -1.70 18.18 -0.82
N GLU A 85 -0.90 18.61 0.14
CA GLU A 85 0.51 18.24 0.24
C GLU A 85 0.68 16.76 0.62
N GLU A 86 -0.19 16.19 1.46
CA GLU A 86 -0.17 14.78 1.78
C GLU A 86 -0.43 13.92 0.55
N ARG A 87 -1.36 14.30 -0.35
CA ARG A 87 -1.58 13.60 -1.62
C ARG A 87 -0.34 13.60 -2.52
N LYS A 88 0.39 14.72 -2.59
CA LYS A 88 1.68 14.78 -3.31
C LYS A 88 2.73 13.88 -2.68
N ALA A 89 2.79 13.81 -1.34
CA ALA A 89 3.70 12.92 -0.64
C ALA A 89 3.34 11.45 -0.90
N ILE A 90 2.06 11.10 -0.89
CA ILE A 90 1.57 9.76 -1.27
C ILE A 90 2.05 9.41 -2.68
N GLN A 91 1.89 10.30 -3.67
CA GLN A 91 2.37 10.08 -5.03
C GLN A 91 3.88 9.74 -5.06
N GLN A 92 4.71 10.43 -4.28
CA GLN A 92 6.15 10.15 -4.22
C GLN A 92 6.46 8.80 -3.54
N VAL A 93 5.67 8.40 -2.55
CA VAL A 93 5.79 7.06 -1.94
C VAL A 93 5.43 5.97 -2.95
N PHE A 94 4.44 6.19 -3.81
CA PHE A 94 4.09 5.24 -4.87
C PHE A 94 5.16 5.12 -5.95
N VAL A 95 5.83 6.22 -6.32
CA VAL A 95 7.00 6.17 -7.20
C VAL A 95 8.14 5.37 -6.55
N TRP A 96 8.41 5.60 -5.27
CA TRP A 96 9.39 4.80 -4.51
C TRP A 96 9.01 3.30 -4.50
N PHE A 97 7.74 3.00 -4.25
CA PHE A 97 7.21 1.63 -4.24
C PHE A 97 7.39 0.93 -5.58
N ASP A 98 7.07 1.62 -6.67
CA ASP A 98 7.23 1.11 -8.04
C ASP A 98 8.67 0.71 -8.33
N HIS A 99 9.63 1.58 -8.00
CA HIS A 99 11.06 1.29 -8.11
C HIS A 99 11.50 0.14 -7.19
N ARG A 100 10.91 0.06 -5.99
CA ARG A 100 11.23 -1.00 -5.04
C ARG A 100 10.77 -2.38 -5.55
N VAL A 101 9.57 -2.47 -6.07
CA VAL A 101 9.01 -3.70 -6.65
C VAL A 101 9.78 -4.11 -7.90
N ALA A 102 10.11 -3.15 -8.77
CA ALA A 102 10.84 -3.43 -10.00
C ALA A 102 12.20 -4.09 -9.76
N ARG A 103 12.92 -3.70 -8.71
CA ARG A 103 14.20 -4.32 -8.32
C ARG A 103 14.06 -5.80 -7.97
N ASP A 104 12.93 -6.19 -7.38
CA ASP A 104 12.73 -7.54 -6.88
C ASP A 104 12.17 -8.50 -7.95
N VAL A 105 11.28 -7.98 -8.82
CA VAL A 105 10.53 -8.82 -9.76
C VAL A 105 10.58 -8.36 -11.21
N GLY A 106 11.37 -7.32 -11.55
CA GLY A 106 11.62 -6.90 -12.93
C GLY A 106 10.43 -6.20 -13.59
N THR A 107 9.68 -5.39 -12.84
CA THR A 107 8.52 -4.65 -13.38
C THR A 107 8.87 -3.26 -13.93
N ASP A 108 10.16 -2.98 -14.17
CA ASP A 108 10.69 -1.73 -14.73
C ASP A 108 10.25 -1.45 -16.18
N LYS A 109 9.62 -2.43 -16.83
CA LYS A 109 9.06 -2.30 -18.19
C LYS A 109 7.53 -2.25 -18.22
N ARG A 110 6.89 -2.14 -17.06
CA ARG A 110 5.43 -2.07 -17.02
C ARG A 110 4.91 -0.87 -17.79
N VAL A 111 3.84 -1.08 -18.55
CA VAL A 111 3.20 -0.05 -19.36
C VAL A 111 1.94 0.47 -18.69
N ALA A 112 1.54 1.69 -19.06
CA ALA A 112 0.25 2.25 -18.69
C ALA A 112 -0.90 1.46 -19.33
N ASN A 113 -2.05 1.37 -18.64
CA ASN A 113 -3.27 0.74 -19.14
C ASN A 113 -3.06 -0.69 -19.67
N ALA A 114 -2.18 -1.45 -19.02
CA ALA A 114 -1.92 -2.83 -19.42
C ALA A 114 -3.21 -3.66 -19.38
N ASP A 115 -3.56 -4.27 -20.50
CA ASP A 115 -4.78 -5.05 -20.70
C ASP A 115 -4.46 -6.49 -21.13
N VAL A 116 -5.47 -7.24 -21.53
CA VAL A 116 -5.34 -8.64 -21.95
C VAL A 116 -4.30 -8.87 -23.08
N ARG A 117 -3.96 -7.86 -23.85
CA ARG A 117 -2.91 -7.94 -24.89
C ARG A 117 -1.50 -7.99 -24.29
N SER A 118 -1.36 -7.57 -23.04
CA SER A 118 -0.12 -7.58 -22.27
C SER A 118 -0.05 -8.72 -21.26
N PHE A 119 -0.98 -9.68 -21.32
CA PHE A 119 -1.13 -10.77 -20.33
C PHE A 119 0.12 -11.66 -20.22
N ASP A 120 0.83 -11.91 -21.33
CA ASP A 120 2.03 -12.75 -21.34
C ASP A 120 3.27 -12.04 -20.75
N ALA A 121 3.19 -10.75 -20.55
CA ALA A 121 4.28 -9.97 -20.00
C ALA A 121 4.18 -9.92 -18.46
N ASN A 122 4.89 -10.80 -17.78
CA ASN A 122 4.90 -10.93 -16.32
C ASN A 122 5.28 -9.65 -15.56
N HIS A 123 5.84 -8.65 -16.24
CA HIS A 123 6.23 -7.38 -15.64
C HIS A 123 5.08 -6.35 -15.56
N ASN A 124 3.90 -6.66 -16.10
CA ASN A 124 2.75 -5.78 -16.10
C ASN A 124 1.79 -6.04 -14.94
N PHE A 125 0.97 -5.04 -14.65
CA PHE A 125 -0.13 -5.09 -13.70
C PHE A 125 -1.45 -4.80 -14.42
N ASP A 126 -2.50 -5.55 -14.12
CA ASP A 126 -3.85 -5.12 -14.44
C ASP A 126 -4.39 -4.12 -13.40
N CYS A 127 -5.60 -3.60 -13.62
CA CYS A 127 -6.21 -2.68 -12.67
C CYS A 127 -6.50 -3.33 -11.31
N TRP A 128 -6.72 -4.64 -11.25
CA TRP A 128 -6.92 -5.37 -10.00
C TRP A 128 -5.62 -5.51 -9.21
N ASP A 129 -4.50 -5.78 -9.88
CA ASP A 129 -3.18 -5.84 -9.26
C ASP A 129 -2.82 -4.48 -8.66
N THR A 130 -2.96 -3.40 -9.45
CA THR A 130 -2.64 -2.05 -8.99
C THR A 130 -3.53 -1.60 -7.85
N THR A 131 -4.83 -1.94 -7.86
CA THR A 131 -5.75 -1.61 -6.78
C THR A 131 -5.40 -2.34 -5.47
N ARG A 132 -5.06 -3.65 -5.54
CA ARG A 132 -4.62 -4.42 -4.37
C ARG A 132 -3.33 -3.87 -3.80
N ASN A 133 -2.36 -3.60 -4.65
CA ASN A 133 -1.07 -3.05 -4.25
C ASN A 133 -1.23 -1.66 -3.62
N ALA A 134 -2.03 -0.79 -4.25
CA ALA A 134 -2.29 0.54 -3.74
C ALA A 134 -3.03 0.52 -2.40
N ALA A 135 -4.08 -0.29 -2.26
CA ALA A 135 -4.81 -0.45 -1.00
C ALA A 135 -3.88 -0.96 0.11
N SER A 136 -3.02 -1.97 -0.19
CA SER A 136 -2.07 -2.51 0.78
C SER A 136 -1.07 -1.46 1.25
N LEU A 137 -0.45 -0.72 0.32
CA LEU A 137 0.52 0.31 0.67
C LEU A 137 -0.11 1.44 1.50
N LEU A 138 -1.30 1.90 1.12
CA LEU A 138 -2.04 2.91 1.87
C LEU A 138 -2.41 2.44 3.27
N LEU A 139 -2.79 1.18 3.45
CA LEU A 139 -3.04 0.58 4.76
C LEU A 139 -1.78 0.52 5.61
N VAL A 140 -0.63 0.18 5.03
CA VAL A 140 0.67 0.24 5.73
C VAL A 140 1.01 1.68 6.17
N LEU A 141 0.81 2.67 5.28
CA LEU A 141 1.01 4.09 5.64
C LEU A 141 0.09 4.53 6.79
N GLN A 142 -1.16 4.07 6.78
CA GLN A 142 -2.13 4.34 7.85
C GLN A 142 -1.71 3.68 9.17
N GLU A 143 -1.28 2.43 9.14
CA GLU A 143 -0.78 1.69 10.31
C GLU A 143 0.46 2.35 10.93
N TRP A 144 1.32 2.90 10.10
CA TRP A 144 2.47 3.68 10.57
C TRP A 144 2.11 5.10 11.04
N ASN A 145 0.83 5.47 11.05
CA ASN A 145 0.32 6.81 11.40
C ASN A 145 0.94 7.92 10.52
N LEU A 146 1.18 7.63 9.25
CA LEU A 146 1.73 8.57 8.27
C LEU A 146 0.64 9.32 7.49
N LEU A 147 -0.59 8.80 7.42
CA LEU A 147 -1.75 9.51 6.89
C LEU A 147 -2.35 10.39 8.01
N ARG A 148 -2.23 11.71 7.86
CA ARG A 148 -2.70 12.70 8.84
C ARG A 148 -4.00 13.37 8.44
N HIS A 149 -4.14 13.60 7.15
CA HIS A 149 -5.29 14.29 6.55
C HIS A 149 -6.23 13.33 5.84
N HIS A 150 -5.81 12.08 5.60
CA HIS A 150 -6.61 11.06 4.94
C HIS A 150 -6.68 9.77 5.76
N ARG A 151 -7.65 8.94 5.41
CA ARG A 151 -7.75 7.54 5.83
C ARG A 151 -8.05 6.68 4.61
N VAL A 152 -7.67 5.42 4.64
CA VAL A 152 -8.03 4.45 3.62
C VAL A 152 -9.54 4.27 3.60
N SER A 153 -10.12 4.19 2.41
CA SER A 153 -11.54 3.98 2.18
C SER A 153 -11.75 2.80 1.25
N ASP A 154 -13.01 2.43 1.03
CA ASP A 154 -13.36 1.34 0.14
C ASP A 154 -12.91 1.62 -1.29
N PRO A 155 -12.28 0.63 -1.97
CA PRO A 155 -11.93 0.75 -3.37
C PRO A 155 -13.19 1.00 -4.21
N ARG A 156 -13.02 1.63 -5.37
CA ARG A 156 -14.12 1.97 -6.27
C ARG A 156 -13.93 1.30 -7.62
N TYR A 157 -15.06 1.03 -8.22
CA TYR A 157 -15.20 0.42 -9.53
C TYR A 157 -16.01 1.33 -10.43
N ARG A 158 -15.62 1.43 -11.70
CA ARG A 158 -16.34 2.11 -12.77
C ARG A 158 -16.36 1.26 -14.04
N GLY A 159 -17.15 1.69 -15.01
CA GLY A 159 -17.26 1.04 -16.31
C GLY A 159 -18.39 0.02 -16.37
N ASN A 160 -18.94 -0.13 -17.58
CA ASN A 160 -20.01 -1.07 -17.89
C ASN A 160 -19.82 -1.60 -19.31
N ILE A 161 -19.45 -2.88 -19.44
CA ILE A 161 -19.20 -3.54 -20.71
C ILE A 161 -20.39 -3.48 -21.65
N LEU A 162 -21.63 -3.48 -21.10
CA LEU A 162 -22.85 -3.44 -21.91
C LEU A 162 -23.01 -2.15 -22.72
N VAL A 163 -22.35 -1.07 -22.28
CA VAL A 163 -22.34 0.22 -22.98
C VAL A 163 -20.95 0.58 -23.52
N GLY A 164 -20.07 -0.41 -23.66
CA GLY A 164 -18.73 -0.24 -24.24
C GLY A 164 -17.69 0.41 -23.35
N GLN A 165 -17.99 0.56 -22.05
CA GLN A 165 -17.06 1.12 -21.07
C GLN A 165 -16.23 0.00 -20.43
N LEU A 166 -14.89 0.11 -20.53
CA LEU A 166 -14.00 -0.88 -19.92
C LEU A 166 -14.10 -0.83 -18.39
N PRO A 167 -14.26 -1.99 -17.75
CA PRO A 167 -14.22 -2.09 -16.29
C PRO A 167 -12.87 -1.61 -15.74
N HIS A 168 -12.92 -0.76 -14.72
CA HIS A 168 -11.72 -0.29 -14.03
C HIS A 168 -12.01 -0.11 -12.53
N ASN A 169 -11.01 -0.37 -11.71
CA ASN A 169 -11.07 -0.24 -10.26
C ASN A 169 -9.81 0.46 -9.73
N THR A 170 -9.96 1.12 -8.58
CA THR A 170 -8.88 1.88 -7.97
C THR A 170 -9.01 1.94 -6.45
N ALA A 171 -7.89 2.15 -5.77
CA ALA A 171 -7.84 2.42 -4.34
C ALA A 171 -8.34 3.84 -4.04
N VAL A 172 -8.91 4.03 -2.86
CA VAL A 172 -9.50 5.31 -2.44
C VAL A 172 -9.00 5.70 -1.06
N ILE A 173 -8.70 6.98 -0.90
CA ILE A 173 -8.48 7.66 0.38
C ILE A 173 -9.56 8.71 0.58
N LYS A 174 -9.94 8.96 1.84
CA LYS A 174 -10.92 9.98 2.19
C LYS A 174 -10.33 10.97 3.18
N GLU A 175 -10.52 12.27 2.95
CA GLU A 175 -10.11 13.30 3.89
C GLU A 175 -10.80 13.10 5.24
N THR A 176 -10.06 13.32 6.33
CA THR A 176 -10.55 13.14 7.71
C THR A 176 -11.38 14.32 8.20
N ALA A 177 -11.29 15.47 7.54
CA ALA A 177 -12.10 16.64 7.84
C ALA A 177 -13.61 16.34 7.68
N ALA A 178 -14.46 17.05 8.42
CA ALA A 178 -15.91 16.90 8.33
C ALA A 178 -16.39 17.16 6.88
N GLY A 179 -17.17 16.24 6.32
CA GLY A 179 -17.58 16.28 4.91
C GLY A 179 -16.46 15.99 3.91
N GLY A 180 -15.33 15.42 4.38
CA GLY A 180 -14.10 15.24 3.60
C GLY A 180 -14.30 14.55 2.27
N THR A 181 -13.59 15.05 1.26
CA THR A 181 -13.59 14.56 -0.11
C THR A 181 -12.93 13.19 -0.21
N SER A 182 -13.46 12.33 -1.08
CA SER A 182 -12.82 11.07 -1.46
C SER A 182 -11.93 11.27 -2.69
N TRP A 183 -10.75 10.67 -2.67
CA TRP A 183 -9.74 10.76 -3.71
C TRP A 183 -9.31 9.37 -4.14
N VAL A 184 -9.17 9.16 -5.43
CA VAL A 184 -8.57 7.94 -5.97
C VAL A 184 -7.04 8.02 -5.92
N VAL A 185 -6.40 6.86 -5.83
CA VAL A 185 -4.95 6.69 -6.01
C VAL A 185 -4.77 5.57 -7.02
N ASP A 186 -4.62 5.96 -8.28
CA ASP A 186 -4.69 5.06 -9.42
C ASP A 186 -3.34 4.92 -10.11
N MET A 187 -2.75 3.73 -10.02
CA MET A 187 -1.47 3.39 -10.66
C MET A 187 -1.63 2.82 -12.07
N TRP A 188 -2.82 2.32 -12.42
CA TRP A 188 -2.98 1.58 -13.68
C TRP A 188 -2.81 2.45 -14.93
N PRO A 189 -3.28 3.74 -14.96
CA PRO A 189 -3.12 4.60 -16.13
C PRO A 189 -1.67 5.10 -16.34
N THR A 190 -0.74 4.78 -15.44
CA THR A 190 0.62 5.30 -15.46
C THR A 190 1.66 4.22 -15.74
N ALA A 191 2.73 4.55 -16.47
CA ALA A 191 3.84 3.65 -16.73
C ALA A 191 4.83 3.63 -15.55
N PHE A 192 5.82 2.73 -15.60
CA PHE A 192 6.86 2.60 -14.59
C PHE A 192 7.50 3.95 -14.24
N GLY A 193 7.66 4.20 -12.94
CA GLY A 193 8.31 5.39 -12.38
C GLY A 193 7.52 6.69 -12.49
N GLN A 194 6.33 6.66 -13.10
CA GLN A 194 5.44 7.82 -13.13
C GLN A 194 4.64 7.94 -11.82
N VAL A 195 4.24 9.17 -11.50
CA VAL A 195 3.36 9.41 -10.35
C VAL A 195 1.97 8.85 -10.63
N PRO A 196 1.31 8.19 -9.65
CA PRO A 196 -0.05 7.72 -9.84
C PRO A 196 -1.01 8.89 -10.04
N ASP A 197 -2.12 8.65 -10.72
CA ASP A 197 -3.21 9.61 -10.81
C ASP A 197 -3.89 9.74 -9.44
N VAL A 198 -3.97 11.00 -8.96
CA VAL A 198 -4.68 11.35 -7.72
C VAL A 198 -5.65 12.46 -8.05
N MET A 199 -6.93 12.13 -8.09
CA MET A 199 -8.02 13.06 -8.38
C MET A 199 -9.23 12.77 -7.50
N THR A 200 -10.21 13.67 -7.48
CA THR A 200 -11.45 13.42 -6.75
C THR A 200 -12.17 12.18 -7.30
N LEU A 201 -12.81 11.41 -6.41
CA LEU A 201 -13.58 10.24 -6.83
C LEU A 201 -14.70 10.62 -7.83
N GLU A 202 -15.34 11.77 -7.64
CA GLU A 202 -16.37 12.29 -8.55
C GLU A 202 -15.80 12.45 -9.97
N LYS A 203 -14.70 13.20 -10.12
CA LYS A 203 -14.02 13.36 -11.41
C LYS A 203 -13.65 12.02 -12.03
N TRP A 204 -13.08 11.10 -11.24
CA TRP A 204 -12.69 9.79 -11.73
C TRP A 204 -13.86 8.96 -12.24
N LEU A 205 -15.05 9.05 -11.59
CA LEU A 205 -16.26 8.38 -12.03
C LEU A 205 -16.82 8.96 -13.34
N ASP A 206 -16.57 10.24 -13.63
CA ASP A 206 -17.02 10.94 -14.83
C ASP A 206 -16.10 10.70 -16.05
N GLU A 207 -14.87 10.22 -15.84
CA GLU A 207 -13.90 9.88 -16.91
C GLU A 207 -14.19 8.51 -17.54
N ILE A 208 -15.38 8.35 -18.18
CA ILE A 208 -15.81 7.08 -18.79
C ILE A 208 -15.82 7.19 -20.31
#